data_e8b6dd3ff0bb55303c44f53891d157e8
#
_entry.id   e8b6dd3ff0bb55303c44f53891d157e8
#
_cell.length_a   1.000
_cell.length_b   1.000
_cell.length_c   1.000
_cell.angle_alpha   90.00
_cell.angle_beta   90.00
_cell.angle_gamma   90.00
#
_symmetry.space_group_name_H-M   'P 1'
#
loop_
_entity.id
_entity.type
_entity.pdbx_description
1 polymer ?
#
loop_
_entity_poly.entity_id
_entity_poly.type
_entity_poly.pdbx_seq_one_letter_code
_entity_poly.pdbx_strand_id
1 'polypeptide(L)'
;YPVFDSIEKCDVDVDVVIDFSTAKASDALLDYCVEKKLPVVLCTTGLSEEQLKKVEEASKKTAILKSANMSLGINLLLKLLKDAAKVLAPAGYDIEIVERHHNQKLDAPSGTALALADSVNAALNNEYHYVYDRSQVRQKRDKKEIGISAVRGGTIVGNHEVIFAGTDEVIEFTHTAYSRSVFAKGAVEAGKFLAGKAPGMYDMGDVVGL
;
A
#
# COMPACT_ATOMS: atom_id res chain seq x y z
N TYR A 1 -3.30 11.58 -26.75
CA TYR A 1 -3.56 10.16 -26.66
C TYR A 1 -4.99 9.85 -27.06
N PRO A 2 -5.28 8.73 -27.79
CA PRO A 2 -6.65 8.33 -28.07
C PRO A 2 -7.40 8.01 -26.78
N VAL A 3 -8.71 8.24 -26.81
CA VAL A 3 -9.63 7.94 -25.69
C VAL A 3 -10.74 7.07 -26.23
N PHE A 4 -11.02 5.98 -25.53
CA PHE A 4 -12.04 5.01 -25.89
C PHE A 4 -13.13 4.99 -24.80
N ASP A 5 -14.35 4.72 -25.17
CA ASP A 5 -15.49 4.61 -24.24
C ASP A 5 -15.64 3.18 -23.65
N SER A 6 -14.88 2.22 -24.20
CA SER A 6 -14.75 0.89 -23.64
C SER A 6 -13.40 0.28 -24.00
N ILE A 7 -12.93 -0.68 -23.19
CA ILE A 7 -11.63 -1.32 -23.40
C ILE A 7 -11.62 -2.19 -24.67
N GLU A 8 -12.76 -2.75 -25.06
CA GLU A 8 -12.91 -3.58 -26.26
C GLU A 8 -12.72 -2.79 -27.55
N LYS A 9 -12.93 -1.48 -27.51
CA LYS A 9 -12.73 -0.58 -28.65
C LYS A 9 -11.32 -0.04 -28.76
N CYS A 10 -10.43 -0.41 -27.83
CA CYS A 10 -9.03 -0.02 -27.88
C CYS A 10 -8.36 -0.73 -29.05
N ASP A 11 -7.97 0.02 -30.07
CA ASP A 11 -7.37 -0.44 -31.32
C ASP A 11 -5.86 -0.14 -31.39
N VAL A 12 -5.26 0.26 -30.27
CA VAL A 12 -3.82 0.48 -30.15
C VAL A 12 -3.12 -0.73 -29.53
N ASP A 13 -1.87 -0.95 -29.91
CA ASP A 13 -1.04 -1.97 -29.29
C ASP A 13 -0.77 -1.60 -27.82
N VAL A 14 -0.97 -2.56 -26.93
CA VAL A 14 -0.86 -2.39 -25.49
C VAL A 14 0.02 -3.49 -24.90
N ASP A 15 1.06 -3.09 -24.18
CA ASP A 15 1.93 -4.03 -23.45
C ASP A 15 1.41 -4.33 -22.02
N VAL A 16 0.78 -3.36 -21.39
CA VAL A 16 0.28 -3.43 -20.00
C VAL A 16 -0.93 -2.51 -19.82
N VAL A 17 -1.90 -2.97 -19.08
CA VAL A 17 -3.04 -2.14 -18.62
C VAL A 17 -2.74 -1.60 -17.22
N ILE A 18 -2.97 -0.31 -16.97
CA ILE A 18 -2.91 0.29 -15.65
C ILE A 18 -4.32 0.72 -15.25
N ASP A 19 -4.88 0.09 -14.23
CA ASP A 19 -6.26 0.30 -13.78
C ASP A 19 -6.36 1.19 -12.55
N PHE A 20 -6.91 2.39 -12.73
CA PHE A 20 -7.35 3.31 -11.66
C PHE A 20 -8.87 3.52 -11.69
N SER A 21 -9.63 2.54 -12.08
CA SER A 21 -11.09 2.63 -12.19
C SER A 21 -11.81 2.40 -10.85
N THR A 22 -12.85 1.66 -10.85
CA THR A 22 -13.65 1.32 -9.65
C THR A 22 -13.82 -0.18 -9.53
N ALA A 23 -14.09 -0.69 -8.31
CA ALA A 23 -14.33 -2.10 -8.06
C ALA A 23 -15.41 -2.72 -8.98
N LYS A 24 -16.41 -1.92 -9.40
CA LYS A 24 -17.47 -2.37 -10.33
C LYS A 24 -16.95 -2.72 -11.73
N ALA A 25 -15.87 -2.07 -12.18
CA ALA A 25 -15.28 -2.30 -13.50
C ALA A 25 -14.24 -3.44 -13.49
N SER A 26 -13.71 -3.79 -12.33
CA SER A 26 -12.58 -4.72 -12.20
C SER A 26 -12.85 -6.11 -12.76
N ASP A 27 -14.08 -6.62 -12.64
CA ASP A 27 -14.41 -7.97 -13.12
C ASP A 27 -14.34 -8.07 -14.65
N ALA A 28 -14.92 -7.12 -15.37
CA ALA A 28 -14.87 -7.08 -16.82
C ALA A 28 -13.46 -6.79 -17.34
N LEU A 29 -12.73 -5.91 -16.67
CA LEU A 29 -11.34 -5.61 -16.99
C LEU A 29 -10.45 -6.86 -16.86
N LEU A 30 -10.56 -7.61 -15.77
CA LEU A 30 -9.79 -8.83 -15.56
C LEU A 30 -10.11 -9.88 -16.61
N ASP A 31 -11.39 -10.08 -16.95
CA ASP A 31 -11.80 -11.02 -17.99
C ASP A 31 -11.17 -10.67 -19.33
N TYR A 32 -11.20 -9.39 -19.71
CA TYR A 32 -10.55 -8.88 -20.94
C TYR A 32 -9.03 -9.11 -20.90
N CYS A 33 -8.36 -8.74 -19.80
CA CYS A 33 -6.91 -8.91 -19.67
C CYS A 33 -6.48 -10.38 -19.74
N VAL A 34 -7.27 -11.29 -19.16
CA VAL A 34 -7.04 -12.74 -19.24
C VAL A 34 -7.22 -13.25 -20.68
N GLU A 35 -8.30 -12.83 -21.38
CA GLU A 35 -8.56 -13.24 -22.77
C GLU A 35 -7.43 -12.79 -23.70
N LYS A 36 -7.01 -11.53 -23.55
CA LYS A 36 -5.94 -10.93 -24.39
C LYS A 36 -4.54 -11.25 -23.90
N LYS A 37 -4.37 -11.95 -22.78
CA LYS A 37 -3.09 -12.21 -22.10
C LYS A 37 -2.31 -10.92 -21.81
N LEU A 38 -3.03 -9.85 -21.48
CA LEU A 38 -2.44 -8.54 -21.16
C LEU A 38 -2.10 -8.47 -19.68
N PRO A 39 -0.87 -8.12 -19.31
CA PRO A 39 -0.51 -7.80 -17.94
C PRO A 39 -1.33 -6.62 -17.42
N VAL A 40 -1.67 -6.61 -16.11
CA VAL A 40 -2.45 -5.54 -15.50
C VAL A 40 -1.87 -5.09 -14.16
N VAL A 41 -1.65 -3.79 -14.02
CA VAL A 41 -1.36 -3.11 -12.74
C VAL A 41 -2.70 -2.68 -12.15
N LEU A 42 -3.17 -3.41 -11.15
CA LEU A 42 -4.48 -3.22 -10.53
C LEU A 42 -4.37 -2.27 -9.34
N CYS A 43 -4.60 -0.97 -9.59
CA CYS A 43 -4.56 0.09 -8.57
C CYS A 43 -5.93 0.34 -7.93
N THR A 44 -6.99 -0.28 -8.43
CA THR A 44 -8.34 -0.14 -7.91
C THR A 44 -8.42 -0.70 -6.48
N THR A 45 -9.03 0.08 -5.59
CA THR A 45 -9.24 -0.25 -4.17
C THR A 45 -10.69 -0.66 -3.89
N GLY A 46 -10.94 -1.26 -2.72
CA GLY A 46 -12.30 -1.61 -2.28
C GLY A 46 -12.87 -2.84 -3.00
N LEU A 47 -12.01 -3.74 -3.49
CA LEU A 47 -12.44 -5.02 -4.05
C LEU A 47 -13.05 -5.92 -2.95
N SER A 48 -14.13 -6.62 -3.28
CA SER A 48 -14.72 -7.64 -2.42
C SER A 48 -13.82 -8.89 -2.31
N GLU A 49 -14.09 -9.75 -1.33
CA GLU A 49 -13.38 -11.03 -1.19
C GLU A 49 -13.53 -11.92 -2.45
N GLU A 50 -14.70 -11.89 -3.09
CA GLU A 50 -14.95 -12.61 -4.33
C GLU A 50 -14.10 -12.07 -5.47
N GLN A 51 -13.99 -10.73 -5.57
CA GLN A 51 -13.13 -10.09 -6.55
C GLN A 51 -11.65 -10.36 -6.29
N LEU A 52 -11.21 -10.39 -5.04
CA LEU A 52 -9.84 -10.77 -4.69
C LEU A 52 -9.52 -12.21 -5.10
N LYS A 53 -10.43 -13.16 -4.90
CA LYS A 53 -10.29 -14.53 -5.42
C LYS A 53 -10.21 -14.56 -6.93
N LYS A 54 -11.03 -13.76 -7.61
CA LYS A 54 -10.98 -13.64 -9.09
C LYS A 54 -9.62 -13.09 -9.55
N VAL A 55 -9.04 -12.12 -8.85
CA VAL A 55 -7.67 -11.62 -9.12
C VAL A 55 -6.65 -12.74 -9.01
N GLU A 56 -6.71 -13.57 -7.96
CA GLU A 56 -5.82 -14.73 -7.78
C GLU A 56 -5.95 -15.74 -8.92
N GLU A 57 -7.18 -16.08 -9.33
CA GLU A 57 -7.41 -17.01 -10.45
C GLU A 57 -6.93 -16.42 -11.79
N ALA A 58 -7.16 -15.12 -12.02
CA ALA A 58 -6.70 -14.41 -13.20
C ALA A 58 -5.16 -14.36 -13.26
N SER A 59 -4.48 -14.21 -12.11
CA SER A 59 -3.01 -14.17 -12.06
C SER A 59 -2.34 -15.47 -12.51
N LYS A 60 -3.04 -16.60 -12.48
CA LYS A 60 -2.54 -17.87 -13.03
C LYS A 60 -2.50 -17.87 -14.56
N LYS A 61 -3.15 -16.91 -15.21
CA LYS A 61 -3.29 -16.82 -16.68
C LYS A 61 -2.61 -15.61 -17.29
N THR A 62 -2.47 -14.52 -16.53
CA THR A 62 -1.75 -13.31 -16.93
C THR A 62 -0.99 -12.72 -15.75
N ALA A 63 -0.01 -11.85 -16.00
CA ALA A 63 0.72 -11.17 -14.94
C ALA A 63 -0.16 -10.06 -14.30
N ILE A 64 -0.36 -10.12 -13.01
CA ILE A 64 -1.13 -9.11 -12.26
C ILE A 64 -0.26 -8.52 -11.16
N LEU A 65 -0.14 -7.19 -11.13
CA LEU A 65 0.48 -6.50 -10.04
C LEU A 65 -0.59 -5.79 -9.21
N LYS A 66 -0.65 -6.10 -7.92
CA LYS A 66 -1.54 -5.45 -6.96
C LYS A 66 -0.78 -5.14 -5.67
N SER A 67 -0.88 -3.91 -5.20
CA SER A 67 -0.24 -3.47 -3.96
C SER A 67 -1.17 -2.55 -3.16
N ALA A 68 -0.97 -2.51 -1.85
CA ALA A 68 -1.74 -1.65 -0.95
C ALA A 68 -1.49 -0.15 -1.22
N ASN A 69 -0.30 0.18 -1.74
CA ASN A 69 0.08 1.54 -2.10
C ASN A 69 1.03 1.49 -3.31
N MET A 70 0.84 2.38 -4.28
CA MET A 70 1.66 2.42 -5.49
C MET A 70 2.92 3.29 -5.36
N SER A 71 3.13 4.00 -4.24
CA SER A 71 4.34 4.80 -4.03
C SER A 71 5.57 3.90 -3.85
N LEU A 72 6.61 4.13 -4.64
CA LEU A 72 7.92 3.48 -4.46
C LEU A 72 8.49 3.74 -3.07
N GLY A 73 8.36 4.99 -2.58
CA GLY A 73 8.86 5.39 -1.26
C GLY A 73 8.14 4.65 -0.11
N ILE A 74 6.82 4.48 -0.20
CA ILE A 74 6.07 3.71 0.81
C ILE A 74 6.49 2.22 0.79
N ASN A 75 6.66 1.62 -0.37
CA ASN A 75 7.03 0.21 -0.46
C ASN A 75 8.47 -0.03 0.02
N LEU A 76 9.40 0.88 -0.28
CA LEU A 76 10.74 0.86 0.34
C LEU A 76 10.65 0.97 1.86
N LEU A 77 9.80 1.90 2.36
CA LEU A 77 9.61 2.11 3.79
C LEU A 77 9.06 0.86 4.49
N LEU A 78 8.09 0.17 3.90
CA LEU A 78 7.54 -1.09 4.42
C LEU A 78 8.65 -2.13 4.69
N LYS A 79 9.64 -2.24 3.80
CA LYS A 79 10.77 -3.14 3.99
C LYS A 79 11.72 -2.65 5.08
N LEU A 80 12.15 -1.39 5.00
CA LEU A 80 13.07 -0.82 5.99
C LEU A 80 12.52 -0.94 7.42
N LEU A 81 11.22 -0.76 7.59
CA LEU A 81 10.55 -0.90 8.87
C LEU A 81 10.55 -2.34 9.41
N LYS A 82 10.44 -3.35 8.55
CA LYS A 82 10.58 -4.75 8.97
C LYS A 82 11.97 -5.02 9.56
N ASP A 83 13.01 -4.51 8.91
CA ASP A 83 14.38 -4.71 9.37
C ASP A 83 14.66 -3.88 10.63
N ALA A 84 14.20 -2.63 10.69
CA ALA A 84 14.30 -1.78 11.87
C ALA A 84 13.57 -2.40 13.09
N ALA A 85 12.34 -2.90 12.90
CA ALA A 85 11.56 -3.50 13.96
C ALA A 85 12.23 -4.72 14.60
N LYS A 86 12.85 -5.60 13.81
CA LYS A 86 13.58 -6.77 14.30
C LYS A 86 14.75 -6.41 15.22
N VAL A 87 15.33 -5.24 15.03
CA VAL A 87 16.47 -4.78 15.85
C VAL A 87 15.99 -3.94 17.03
N LEU A 88 15.12 -2.97 16.78
CA LEU A 88 14.77 -1.94 17.74
C LEU A 88 13.73 -2.41 18.78
N ALA A 89 12.73 -3.19 18.38
CA ALA A 89 11.71 -3.64 19.31
C ALA A 89 12.28 -4.57 20.42
N PRO A 90 13.11 -5.58 20.13
CA PRO A 90 13.77 -6.36 21.18
C PRO A 90 14.73 -5.54 22.05
N ALA A 91 15.29 -4.44 21.52
CA ALA A 91 16.11 -3.50 22.28
C ALA A 91 15.31 -2.57 23.20
N GLY A 92 13.97 -2.69 23.19
CA GLY A 92 13.09 -1.97 24.12
C GLY A 92 12.55 -0.63 23.57
N TYR A 93 12.64 -0.38 22.27
CA TYR A 93 12.03 0.79 21.66
C TYR A 93 10.52 0.65 21.55
N ASP A 94 9.81 1.69 21.93
CA ASP A 94 8.38 1.84 21.73
C ASP A 94 8.08 2.22 20.28
N ILE A 95 6.96 1.74 19.74
CA ILE A 95 6.60 1.94 18.34
C ILE A 95 5.33 2.78 18.24
N GLU A 96 5.42 3.92 17.55
CA GLU A 96 4.30 4.83 17.31
C GLU A 96 4.23 5.20 15.84
N ILE A 97 3.02 5.38 15.33
CA ILE A 97 2.77 5.83 13.96
C ILE A 97 1.90 7.08 14.02
N VAL A 98 2.31 8.14 13.33
CA VAL A 98 1.52 9.35 13.19
C VAL A 98 1.25 9.58 11.70
N GLU A 99 -0.02 9.72 11.34
CA GLU A 99 -0.40 10.02 9.96
C GLU A 99 -1.20 11.31 9.87
N ARG A 100 -0.99 12.05 8.79
CA ARG A 100 -1.63 13.35 8.56
C ARG A 100 -2.21 13.40 7.15
N HIS A 101 -3.49 13.73 7.03
CA HIS A 101 -4.19 13.89 5.75
C HIS A 101 -5.14 15.10 5.76
N HIS A 102 -5.64 15.42 4.56
CA HIS A 102 -6.62 16.47 4.38
C HIS A 102 -7.91 16.24 5.16
N ASN A 103 -8.65 17.31 5.41
CA ASN A 103 -9.87 17.31 6.21
C ASN A 103 -11.07 16.60 5.56
N GLN A 104 -10.95 16.17 4.30
CA GLN A 104 -11.98 15.41 3.56
C GLN A 104 -11.73 13.89 3.56
N LYS A 105 -10.66 13.40 4.21
CA LYS A 105 -10.37 11.96 4.28
C LYS A 105 -11.30 11.29 5.28
N LEU A 106 -12.05 10.28 4.84
CA LEU A 106 -13.08 9.61 5.64
C LEU A 106 -12.51 8.55 6.59
N ASP A 107 -11.58 7.76 6.10
CA ASP A 107 -10.94 6.69 6.88
C ASP A 107 -9.88 7.25 7.84
N ALA A 108 -9.88 6.77 9.08
CA ALA A 108 -8.88 7.03 10.11
C ALA A 108 -8.74 5.79 10.99
N PRO A 109 -7.53 5.21 11.12
CA PRO A 109 -6.29 5.58 10.42
C PRO A 109 -6.35 5.31 8.92
N SER A 110 -5.41 5.90 8.16
CA SER A 110 -5.28 5.64 6.73
C SER A 110 -4.87 4.20 6.45
N GLY A 111 -5.29 3.65 5.29
CA GLY A 111 -4.84 2.32 4.87
C GLY A 111 -3.31 2.18 4.78
N THR A 112 -2.60 3.26 4.45
CA THR A 112 -1.12 3.26 4.46
C THR A 112 -0.55 3.16 5.88
N ALA A 113 -1.12 3.85 6.85
CA ALA A 113 -0.69 3.75 8.25
C ALA A 113 -0.90 2.33 8.79
N LEU A 114 -2.03 1.70 8.47
CA LEU A 114 -2.29 0.31 8.83
C LEU A 114 -1.29 -0.64 8.15
N ALA A 115 -1.00 -0.45 6.85
CA ALA A 115 -0.03 -1.28 6.15
C ALA A 115 1.40 -1.15 6.75
N LEU A 116 1.79 0.05 7.21
CA LEU A 116 3.05 0.25 7.92
C LEU A 116 3.05 -0.49 9.27
N ALA A 117 1.96 -0.40 10.03
CA ALA A 117 1.79 -1.12 11.29
C ALA A 117 1.82 -2.64 11.10
N ASP A 118 1.09 -3.15 10.09
CA ASP A 118 1.06 -4.58 9.74
C ASP A 118 2.45 -5.08 9.33
N SER A 119 3.20 -4.27 8.56
CA SER A 119 4.56 -4.62 8.16
C SER A 119 5.52 -4.77 9.35
N VAL A 120 5.43 -3.84 10.31
CA VAL A 120 6.18 -3.88 11.57
C VAL A 120 5.76 -5.09 12.40
N ASN A 121 4.47 -5.28 12.60
CA ASN A 121 3.91 -6.35 13.43
C ASN A 121 4.22 -7.75 12.86
N ALA A 122 4.14 -7.92 11.55
CA ALA A 122 4.53 -9.16 10.88
C ALA A 122 6.00 -9.51 11.12
N ALA A 123 6.90 -8.52 11.18
CA ALA A 123 8.30 -8.72 11.50
C ALA A 123 8.53 -9.11 12.99
N LEU A 124 7.53 -8.87 13.85
CA LEU A 124 7.49 -9.17 15.27
C LEU A 124 6.53 -10.33 15.60
N ASN A 125 6.32 -11.25 14.66
CA ASN A 125 5.47 -12.45 14.79
C ASN A 125 3.99 -12.16 15.09
N ASN A 126 3.49 -10.96 14.75
CA ASN A 126 2.13 -10.48 15.04
C ASN A 126 1.79 -10.49 16.55
N GLU A 127 2.78 -10.23 17.40
CA GLU A 127 2.59 -10.23 18.86
C GLU A 127 2.15 -8.87 19.41
N TYR A 128 2.13 -7.81 18.59
CA TYR A 128 1.78 -6.46 19.01
C TYR A 128 0.32 -6.17 18.70
N HIS A 129 -0.32 -5.42 19.58
CA HIS A 129 -1.68 -4.90 19.39
C HIS A 129 -1.68 -3.41 19.04
N TYR A 130 -2.74 -2.97 18.32
CA TYR A 130 -2.85 -1.58 17.88
C TYR A 130 -3.66 -0.75 18.87
N VAL A 131 -3.19 0.46 19.16
CA VAL A 131 -3.88 1.44 20.02
C VAL A 131 -4.06 2.72 19.22
N TYR A 132 -5.32 3.10 19.01
CA TYR A 132 -5.68 4.27 18.21
C TYR A 132 -5.91 5.55 19.03
N ASP A 133 -6.25 5.40 20.31
CA ASP A 133 -6.54 6.51 21.20
C ASP A 133 -6.21 6.15 22.64
N ARG A 134 -5.33 6.94 23.27
CA ARG A 134 -4.95 6.78 24.67
C ARG A 134 -5.75 7.67 25.62
N SER A 135 -6.60 8.58 25.11
CA SER A 135 -7.32 9.55 25.94
C SER A 135 -8.35 8.90 26.86
N GLN A 136 -8.81 7.70 26.50
CA GLN A 136 -9.84 6.96 27.22
C GLN A 136 -9.30 6.18 28.44
N VAL A 137 -7.98 6.04 28.56
CA VAL A 137 -7.37 5.25 29.63
C VAL A 137 -6.24 6.01 30.32
N ARG A 138 -6.17 5.88 31.66
CA ARG A 138 -5.10 6.47 32.47
C ARG A 138 -4.15 5.38 32.95
N GLN A 139 -3.33 4.86 32.04
CA GLN A 139 -2.34 3.81 32.33
C GLN A 139 -1.03 4.06 31.57
N LYS A 140 0.03 3.40 32.03
CA LYS A 140 1.28 3.36 31.28
C LYS A 140 1.08 2.58 29.98
N ARG A 141 1.87 2.95 28.97
CA ARG A 141 1.94 2.24 27.70
C ARG A 141 2.33 0.77 27.92
N ASP A 142 1.68 -0.16 27.18
CA ASP A 142 2.10 -1.55 27.12
C ASP A 142 3.35 -1.69 26.22
N LYS A 143 4.19 -2.67 26.55
CA LYS A 143 5.43 -2.92 25.78
C LYS A 143 5.18 -3.50 24.39
N LYS A 144 4.10 -4.25 24.22
CA LYS A 144 3.71 -4.86 22.93
C LYS A 144 2.58 -4.09 22.25
N GLU A 145 2.73 -2.80 22.19
CA GLU A 145 1.75 -1.88 21.63
C GLU A 145 2.35 -1.13 20.43
N ILE A 146 1.60 -0.99 19.36
CA ILE A 146 1.86 -0.04 18.27
C ILE A 146 0.77 1.02 18.35
N GLY A 147 1.14 2.25 18.72
CA GLY A 147 0.22 3.38 18.72
C GLY A 147 0.03 3.92 17.31
N ILE A 148 -1.20 4.29 16.95
CA ILE A 148 -1.50 4.88 15.64
C ILE A 148 -2.37 6.11 15.83
N SER A 149 -1.83 7.28 15.52
CA SER A 149 -2.50 8.57 15.66
C SER A 149 -2.80 9.19 14.31
N ALA A 150 -4.05 9.64 14.11
CA ALA A 150 -4.50 10.23 12.85
C ALA A 150 -4.79 11.72 13.01
N VAL A 151 -4.17 12.55 12.17
CA VAL A 151 -4.41 14.00 12.08
C VAL A 151 -5.16 14.32 10.79
N ARG A 152 -6.19 15.18 10.87
CA ARG A 152 -6.95 15.66 9.71
C ARG A 152 -6.91 17.17 9.67
N GLY A 153 -6.43 17.74 8.55
CA GLY A 153 -6.31 19.20 8.44
C GLY A 153 -5.97 19.67 7.03
N GLY A 154 -6.52 20.81 6.65
CA GLY A 154 -6.22 21.49 5.42
C GLY A 154 -6.29 20.60 4.17
N THR A 155 -5.27 20.72 3.34
CA THR A 155 -5.11 20.01 2.07
C THR A 155 -3.93 19.02 2.07
N ILE A 156 -3.50 18.55 3.22
CA ILE A 156 -2.37 17.59 3.36
C ILE A 156 -2.67 16.37 2.51
N VAL A 157 -1.81 16.10 1.53
CA VAL A 157 -2.00 14.96 0.60
C VAL A 157 -1.79 13.64 1.32
N GLY A 158 -0.75 13.52 2.14
CA GLY A 158 -0.45 12.37 2.97
C GLY A 158 0.95 12.47 3.57
N ASN A 159 1.03 12.33 4.87
CA ASN A 159 2.28 12.22 5.61
C ASN A 159 2.16 11.05 6.58
N HIS A 160 3.19 10.23 6.64
CA HIS A 160 3.27 9.08 7.53
C HIS A 160 4.64 9.06 8.20
N GLU A 161 4.63 8.95 9.49
CA GLU A 161 5.81 8.97 10.35
C GLU A 161 5.75 7.74 11.26
N VAL A 162 6.79 6.92 11.24
CA VAL A 162 6.94 5.78 12.13
C VAL A 162 8.10 6.07 13.07
N ILE A 163 7.81 6.06 14.36
CA ILE A 163 8.69 6.47 15.44
C ILE A 163 9.08 5.23 16.24
N PHE A 164 10.37 5.00 16.37
CA PHE A 164 10.95 4.06 17.33
C PHE A 164 11.59 4.87 18.46
N ALA A 165 10.95 4.88 19.63
CA ALA A 165 11.37 5.68 20.77
C ALA A 165 12.08 4.79 21.80
N GLY A 166 13.38 4.93 21.90
CA GLY A 166 14.24 4.25 22.86
C GLY A 166 14.54 5.09 24.10
N THR A 167 15.48 4.61 24.93
CA THR A 167 16.02 5.40 26.05
C THR A 167 17.03 6.39 25.52
N ASP A 168 16.77 7.68 25.72
CA ASP A 168 17.63 8.81 25.34
C ASP A 168 17.85 8.99 23.83
N GLU A 169 17.15 8.25 22.97
CA GLU A 169 17.18 8.42 21.52
C GLU A 169 15.83 8.06 20.85
N VAL A 170 15.59 8.67 19.69
CA VAL A 170 14.43 8.39 18.85
C VAL A 170 14.88 8.23 17.39
N ILE A 171 14.33 7.24 16.70
CA ILE A 171 14.54 7.04 15.26
C ILE A 171 13.19 7.23 14.57
N GLU A 172 13.15 8.08 13.58
CA GLU A 172 11.94 8.42 12.82
C GLU A 172 12.11 8.10 11.34
N PHE A 173 11.11 7.41 10.78
CA PHE A 173 11.00 7.15 9.36
C PHE A 173 9.80 7.92 8.82
N THR A 174 10.04 8.93 8.01
CA THR A 174 8.99 9.81 7.51
C THR A 174 8.86 9.76 5.99
N HIS A 175 7.63 9.61 5.52
CA HIS A 175 7.25 9.77 4.12
C HIS A 175 6.21 10.88 3.97
N THR A 176 6.47 11.84 3.09
CA THR A 176 5.52 12.92 2.76
C THR A 176 5.20 12.92 1.26
N ALA A 177 3.93 12.73 0.95
CA ALA A 177 3.42 12.91 -0.41
C ALA A 177 2.98 14.36 -0.60
N TYR A 178 3.60 15.08 -1.52
CA TYR A 178 3.20 16.45 -1.90
C TYR A 178 2.14 16.48 -3.00
N SER A 179 1.97 15.38 -3.71
CA SER A 179 1.01 15.24 -4.80
C SER A 179 0.59 13.78 -4.96
N ARG A 180 -0.65 13.55 -5.43
CA ARG A 180 -1.12 12.21 -5.81
C ARG A 180 -0.38 11.63 -7.03
N SER A 181 0.38 12.44 -7.76
CA SER A 181 1.20 11.98 -8.88
C SER A 181 2.26 10.94 -8.49
N VAL A 182 2.64 10.83 -7.20
CA VAL A 182 3.54 9.77 -6.72
C VAL A 182 2.96 8.37 -6.98
N PHE A 183 1.64 8.20 -6.87
CA PHE A 183 0.97 6.93 -7.12
C PHE A 183 0.91 6.61 -8.63
N ALA A 184 0.61 7.62 -9.46
CA ALA A 184 0.63 7.47 -10.91
C ALA A 184 2.03 7.13 -11.43
N LYS A 185 3.07 7.80 -10.91
CA LYS A 185 4.46 7.49 -11.23
C LYS A 185 4.82 6.06 -10.84
N GLY A 186 4.45 5.63 -9.64
CA GLY A 186 4.68 4.25 -9.19
C GLY A 186 3.95 3.21 -10.04
N ALA A 187 2.70 3.50 -10.47
CA ALA A 187 1.95 2.63 -11.36
C ALA A 187 2.59 2.50 -12.75
N VAL A 188 3.19 3.57 -13.27
CA VAL A 188 3.97 3.53 -14.53
C VAL A 188 5.23 2.67 -14.36
N GLU A 189 5.97 2.80 -13.26
CA GLU A 189 7.13 1.93 -13.01
C GLU A 189 6.70 0.46 -12.81
N ALA A 190 5.56 0.21 -12.15
CA ALA A 190 4.96 -1.12 -12.07
C ALA A 190 4.58 -1.67 -13.44
N GLY A 191 4.04 -0.85 -14.33
CA GLY A 191 3.73 -1.23 -15.71
C GLY A 191 4.98 -1.63 -16.48
N LYS A 192 6.04 -0.84 -16.42
CA LYS A 192 7.34 -1.16 -17.04
C LYS A 192 7.91 -2.47 -16.52
N PHE A 193 7.82 -2.70 -15.21
CA PHE A 193 8.27 -3.95 -14.58
C PHE A 193 7.46 -5.15 -15.06
N LEU A 194 6.12 -4.98 -15.18
CA LEU A 194 5.19 -6.07 -15.46
C LEU A 194 5.20 -6.49 -16.94
N ALA A 195 5.59 -5.58 -17.85
CA ALA A 195 5.69 -5.88 -19.29
C ALA A 195 6.59 -7.08 -19.53
N GLY A 196 6.06 -8.11 -20.21
CA GLY A 196 6.77 -9.35 -20.52
C GLY A 196 6.97 -10.32 -19.36
N LYS A 197 6.40 -10.07 -18.19
CA LYS A 197 6.42 -11.02 -17.07
C LYS A 197 5.52 -12.23 -17.34
N ALA A 198 5.91 -13.37 -16.81
CA ALA A 198 5.09 -14.58 -16.82
C ALA A 198 3.81 -14.37 -15.98
N PRO A 199 2.74 -15.14 -16.25
CA PRO A 199 1.58 -15.17 -15.37
C PRO A 199 1.99 -15.36 -13.90
N GLY A 200 1.38 -14.59 -13.01
CA GLY A 200 1.72 -14.60 -11.60
C GLY A 200 1.15 -13.37 -10.88
N MET A 201 1.18 -13.43 -9.56
CA MET A 201 0.86 -12.30 -8.70
C MET A 201 2.15 -11.58 -8.33
N TYR A 202 2.16 -10.27 -8.53
CA TYR A 202 3.28 -9.38 -8.22
C TYR A 202 2.81 -8.24 -7.33
N ASP A 203 3.75 -7.62 -6.64
CA ASP A 203 3.51 -6.42 -5.84
C ASP A 203 4.57 -5.34 -6.07
N MET A 204 4.44 -4.23 -5.38
CA MET A 204 5.42 -3.14 -5.48
C MET A 204 6.76 -3.46 -4.83
N GLY A 205 6.84 -4.45 -3.94
CA GLY A 205 8.10 -4.99 -3.42
C GLY A 205 8.94 -5.59 -4.53
N ASP A 206 8.32 -6.37 -5.44
CA ASP A 206 8.99 -6.92 -6.61
C ASP A 206 9.52 -5.82 -7.54
N VAL A 207 8.76 -4.71 -7.69
CA VAL A 207 9.16 -3.56 -8.56
C VAL A 207 10.40 -2.87 -8.02
N VAL A 208 10.52 -2.71 -6.71
CA VAL A 208 11.67 -2.04 -6.08
C VAL A 208 12.84 -2.99 -5.78
N GLY A 209 12.71 -4.27 -6.16
CA GLY A 209 13.76 -5.28 -6.03
C GLY A 209 14.05 -5.67 -4.59
N LEU A 210 13.01 -5.80 -3.78
CA LEU A 210 13.09 -5.99 -2.33
C LEU A 210 12.66 -7.40 -1.90
#